data_6129a6e530e5bd44a5ce0a7c36d3402c
#
_entry.id   6129a6e530e5bd44a5ce0a7c36d3402c
#
_cell.length_a   1.000
_cell.length_b   1.000
_cell.length_c   1.000
_cell.angle_alpha   90.00
_cell.angle_beta   90.00
_cell.angle_gamma   90.00
#
_symmetry.space_group_name_H-M   'P 1'
#
loop_
_entity.id
_entity.type
_entity.pdbx_description
1 polymer ?
#
loop_
_entity_poly.entity_id
_entity_poly.type
_entity_poly.pdbx_seq_one_letter_code
_entity_poly.pdbx_strand_id
1 'polypeptide(L)' 'MPITPYLNEIRFDPETRLVMGLAFEVTCLGLKLTARDESIKSLIASKIIELARAGEVDPERLCERTLIQLRLG' A
#
# COMPACT_ATOMS: atom_id res chain seq x y z
N MET A 1 -10.34 -0.45 3.51
CA MET A 1 -10.00 0.94 3.83
C MET A 1 -9.21 1.56 2.70
N PRO A 2 -9.61 2.70 2.21
CA PRO A 2 -8.92 3.28 1.06
C PRO A 2 -7.53 3.84 1.42
N ILE A 3 -6.63 3.80 0.45
CA ILE A 3 -5.30 4.39 0.59
C ILE A 3 -5.33 5.93 0.39
N THR A 4 -6.46 6.45 -0.08
CA THR A 4 -6.61 7.87 -0.41
C THR A 4 -6.10 8.86 0.64
N PRO A 5 -6.36 8.67 1.95
CA PRO A 5 -5.85 9.59 2.96
C PRO A 5 -4.33 9.72 2.98
N TYR A 6 -3.62 8.75 2.43
CA TYR A 6 -2.15 8.74 2.41
C TYR A 6 -1.58 9.35 1.14
N LEU A 7 -2.44 9.77 0.20
CA LEU A 7 -2.02 10.29 -1.11
C LEU A 7 -2.15 11.81 -1.22
N ASN A 8 -2.23 12.51 -0.11
CA ASN A 8 -2.59 13.93 -0.07
C ASN A 8 -1.87 14.85 -1.06
N GLU A 9 -0.59 14.70 -1.23
CA GLU A 9 0.19 15.59 -2.07
C GLU A 9 0.83 14.91 -3.28
N ILE A 10 0.50 13.64 -3.48
CA ILE A 10 1.10 12.86 -4.55
C ILE A 10 0.04 12.56 -5.59
N ARG A 11 0.34 12.88 -6.84
CA ARG A 11 -0.59 12.64 -7.94
C ARG A 11 -0.22 11.37 -8.68
N PHE A 12 -1.17 10.46 -8.74
CA PHE A 12 -1.08 9.26 -9.55
C PHE A 12 -2.28 9.24 -10.48
N ASP A 13 -2.16 8.56 -11.62
CA ASP A 13 -3.31 8.39 -12.49
C ASP A 13 -4.35 7.48 -11.83
N PRO A 14 -5.63 7.53 -12.29
CA PRO A 14 -6.69 6.75 -11.65
C PRO A 14 -6.41 5.25 -11.61
N GLU A 15 -5.81 4.71 -12.64
CA GLU A 15 -5.50 3.29 -12.72
C GLU A 15 -4.46 2.89 -11.68
N THR A 16 -3.41 3.69 -11.54
CA THR A 16 -2.37 3.45 -10.54
C THR A 16 -2.95 3.55 -9.14
N ARG A 17 -3.85 4.50 -8.91
CA ARG A 17 -4.53 4.62 -7.60
C ARG A 17 -5.32 3.39 -7.25
N LEU A 18 -6.03 2.81 -8.23
CA LEU A 18 -6.78 1.58 -8.00
C LEU A 18 -5.85 0.43 -7.64
N VAL A 19 -4.75 0.32 -8.35
CA VAL A 19 -3.74 -0.71 -8.08
C VAL A 19 -3.17 -0.56 -6.68
N MET A 20 -2.82 0.67 -6.30
CA MET A 20 -2.27 0.96 -4.97
C MET A 20 -3.29 0.64 -3.87
N GLY A 21 -4.55 1.04 -4.07
CA GLY A 21 -5.61 0.76 -3.12
C GLY A 21 -5.84 -0.72 -2.94
N LEU A 22 -5.83 -1.48 -4.03
CA LEU A 22 -5.99 -2.93 -3.98
C LEU A 22 -4.82 -3.57 -3.23
N ALA A 23 -3.58 -3.16 -3.54
CA ALA A 23 -2.40 -3.69 -2.87
C ALA A 23 -2.45 -3.41 -1.37
N PHE A 24 -2.87 -2.21 -0.99
CA PHE A 24 -3.01 -1.82 0.41
C PHE A 24 -4.03 -2.71 1.13
N GLU A 25 -5.21 -2.87 0.54
CA GLU A 25 -6.25 -3.70 1.14
C GLU A 25 -5.81 -5.16 1.28
N VAL A 26 -5.24 -5.72 0.22
CA VAL A 26 -4.78 -7.11 0.23
C VAL A 26 -3.70 -7.31 1.29
N THR A 27 -2.77 -6.38 1.41
CA THR A 27 -1.70 -6.46 2.41
C THR A 27 -2.29 -6.42 3.83
N CYS A 28 -3.20 -5.48 4.08
CA CYS A 28 -3.82 -5.36 5.40
C CYS A 28 -4.65 -6.60 5.76
N LEU A 29 -5.41 -7.13 4.81
CA LEU A 29 -6.19 -8.34 5.03
C LEU A 29 -5.30 -9.56 5.25
N GLY A 30 -4.24 -9.67 4.49
CA GLY A 30 -3.29 -10.77 4.62
C GLY A 30 -2.61 -10.80 5.99
N LEU A 31 -2.37 -9.63 6.56
CA LEU A 31 -1.76 -9.50 7.89
C LEU A 31 -2.81 -9.45 9.00
N LYS A 32 -4.09 -9.51 8.66
CA LYS A 32 -5.20 -9.47 9.61
C LYS A 32 -5.17 -8.22 10.50
N LEU A 33 -4.84 -7.08 9.90
CA LEU A 33 -4.77 -5.82 10.62
C LEU A 33 -6.16 -5.30 10.96
N THR A 34 -6.26 -4.64 12.10
CA THR A 34 -7.51 -4.06 12.59
C THR A 34 -7.41 -2.53 12.63
N ALA A 35 -8.49 -1.87 13.07
CA ALA A 35 -8.48 -0.41 13.22
C ALA A 35 -7.44 0.08 14.23
N ARG A 36 -6.92 -0.80 15.09
CA ARG A 36 -5.90 -0.43 16.09
C ARG A 36 -4.49 -0.40 15.52
N ASP A 37 -4.31 -0.92 14.30
CA ASP A 37 -2.99 -1.07 13.70
C ASP A 37 -2.64 0.13 12.79
N GLU A 38 -2.98 1.34 13.21
CA GLU A 38 -2.76 2.55 12.43
C GLU A 38 -1.29 2.78 12.05
N SER A 39 -0.38 2.55 12.98
CA SER A 39 1.04 2.74 12.73
C SER A 39 1.55 1.81 11.64
N ILE A 40 1.14 0.55 11.69
CA ILE A 40 1.54 -0.45 10.69
C ILE A 40 0.91 -0.10 9.34
N LYS A 41 -0.36 0.28 9.34
CA LYS A 41 -1.05 0.68 8.11
C LYS A 41 -0.38 1.89 7.45
N SER A 42 0.06 2.86 8.23
CA SER A 42 0.80 4.01 7.71
C SER A 42 2.10 3.59 7.06
N LEU A 43 2.84 2.68 7.67
CA LEU A 43 4.07 2.15 7.09
C LEU A 43 3.80 1.43 5.77
N ILE A 44 2.76 0.61 5.73
CA ILE A 44 2.38 -0.11 4.53
C ILE A 44 2.02 0.87 3.41
N ALA A 45 1.18 1.86 3.71
CA ALA A 45 0.77 2.86 2.74
C ALA A 45 1.97 3.64 2.20
N SER A 46 2.87 4.07 3.09
CA SER A 46 4.08 4.80 2.70
C SER A 46 4.95 3.98 1.77
N LYS A 47 5.12 2.69 2.06
CA LYS A 47 5.94 1.82 1.22
C LYS A 47 5.30 1.59 -0.14
N ILE A 48 3.99 1.39 -0.19
CA ILE A 48 3.27 1.22 -1.45
C ILE A 48 3.40 2.47 -2.31
N ILE A 49 3.26 3.65 -1.71
CA ILE A 49 3.42 4.92 -2.41
C ILE A 49 4.83 5.05 -2.97
N GLU A 50 5.83 4.73 -2.17
CA GLU A 50 7.22 4.78 -2.57
C GLU A 50 7.50 3.86 -3.77
N LEU A 51 7.01 2.62 -3.72
CA LEU A 51 7.19 1.66 -4.80
C LEU A 51 6.44 2.07 -6.07
N ALA A 52 5.24 2.61 -5.93
CA ALA A 52 4.47 3.09 -7.08
C ALA A 52 5.17 4.27 -7.75
N ARG A 53 5.77 5.16 -6.97
CA ARG A 53 6.55 6.29 -7.52
C ARG A 53 7.77 5.80 -8.27
N ALA A 54 8.32 4.67 -7.88
CA ALA A 54 9.46 4.07 -8.56
C ALA A 54 9.05 3.31 -9.82
N GLY A 55 7.74 3.26 -10.13
CA GLY A 55 7.25 2.64 -11.35
C GLY A 55 6.58 1.28 -11.19
N GLU A 56 6.45 0.78 -9.98
CA GLU A 56 5.78 -0.50 -9.75
C GLU A 56 4.26 -0.32 -9.81
N VAL A 57 3.61 -0.96 -10.77
CA VAL A 57 2.17 -0.82 -10.99
C VAL A 57 1.40 -2.14 -10.94
N ASP A 58 2.06 -3.22 -10.53
CA ASP A 58 1.43 -4.52 -10.39
C ASP A 58 1.00 -4.67 -8.93
N PRO A 59 -0.31 -4.84 -8.64
CA PRO A 59 -0.79 -4.94 -7.26
C PRO A 59 -0.17 -6.11 -6.49
N GLU A 60 0.05 -7.23 -7.16
CA GLU A 60 0.65 -8.40 -6.53
C GLU A 60 2.09 -8.11 -6.11
N ARG A 61 2.85 -7.46 -6.98
CA ARG A 61 4.23 -7.09 -6.68
C ARG A 61 4.32 -6.00 -5.62
N LEU A 62 3.40 -5.05 -5.64
CA LEU A 62 3.35 -4.02 -4.61
C LEU A 62 3.16 -4.66 -3.23
N CYS A 63 2.22 -5.60 -3.15
CA CYS A 63 1.96 -6.33 -1.91
C CYS A 63 3.18 -7.12 -1.47
N GLU A 64 3.73 -7.93 -2.37
CA GLU A 64 4.88 -8.77 -2.09
C GLU A 64 6.10 -7.96 -1.65
N ARG A 65 6.45 -6.92 -2.40
CA ARG A 65 7.60 -6.09 -2.07
C ARG A 65 7.42 -5.34 -0.77
N THR A 66 6.20 -4.88 -0.50
CA THR A 66 5.90 -4.20 0.75
C THR A 66 6.14 -5.14 1.93
N LEU A 67 5.64 -6.36 1.85
CA LEU A 67 5.82 -7.35 2.92
C LEU A 67 7.30 -7.66 3.13
N ILE A 68 8.04 -7.84 2.05
CA ILE A 68 9.46 -8.16 2.13
C ILE A 68 10.26 -7.00 2.71
N GLN A 69 10.06 -5.79 2.19
CA GLN A 69 10.85 -4.63 2.59
C GLN A 69 10.54 -4.16 4.01
N LEU A 70 9.33 -4.34 4.46
CA LEU A 70 8.95 -4.02 5.84
C LEU A 70 9.13 -5.21 6.78
N ARG A 71 9.48 -6.36 6.24
CA ARG A 71 9.65 -7.60 6.99
C ARG A 71 8.40 -7.98 7.80
N LEU A 72 7.25 -7.83 7.13
CA LEU A 72 5.94 -8.10 7.72
C LEU A 72 5.44 -9.46 7.24
N GLY A 73 5.80 -10.46 7.58
CA GLY A 73 5.23 -11.68 7.07
C GLY A 73 6.04 -12.95 7.36
#